data_b7a1f0c44628d2d292400b64ce073139
#
_entry.id   b7a1f0c44628d2d292400b64ce073139
#
_cell.length_a   1.000
_cell.length_b   1.000
_cell.length_c   1.000
_cell.angle_alpha   90.00
_cell.angle_beta   90.00
_cell.angle_gamma   90.00
#
_symmetry.space_group_name_H-M   'P 1'
#
loop_
_entity.id
_entity.type
_entity.pdbx_description
1 polymer ?
#
loop_
_entity_poly.entity_id
_entity_poly.type
_entity_poly.pdbx_seq_one_letter_code
_entity_poly.pdbx_strand_id
1 'polypeptide(L)'
;MERMTLTDEVTSAMECSKAYCNNAQIVIVPADKADQYQDVDSLKDLTFAVEAGSAGEDQVKELGLDYTPVKAQADTLTEVKAGTSDAAVIDSLMAAAMVGEGTGYADLTYTIGLNSEEYGVGFRKGSDLAAALNDFFANSYKDGSMLECAEKYGVQAAIIAQ
;
A
#
# COMPACT_ATOMS: atom_id res chain seq x y z
N MET A 1 12.09 -12.88 -8.23
CA MET A 1 12.24 -11.60 -7.52
C MET A 1 10.88 -10.93 -7.51
N GLU A 2 10.35 -10.63 -6.36
CA GLU A 2 9.01 -10.06 -6.20
C GLU A 2 9.03 -9.05 -5.05
N ARG A 3 8.31 -7.93 -5.20
CA ARG A 3 8.08 -6.96 -4.13
C ARG A 3 7.05 -7.54 -3.16
N MET A 4 7.29 -7.42 -1.88
CA MET A 4 6.38 -7.91 -0.85
C MET A 4 6.52 -7.17 0.47
N THR A 5 5.48 -7.19 1.26
CA THR A 5 5.50 -6.75 2.65
C THR A 5 6.39 -7.69 3.47
N LEU A 6 7.31 -7.12 4.25
CA LEU A 6 8.24 -7.86 5.09
C LEU A 6 7.55 -8.28 6.39
N THR A 7 6.78 -9.36 6.32
CA THR A 7 6.18 -10.00 7.51
C THR A 7 7.11 -11.09 8.06
N ASP A 8 6.88 -11.52 9.30
CA ASP A 8 7.62 -12.64 9.90
C ASP A 8 7.47 -13.93 9.08
N GLU A 9 6.29 -14.16 8.50
CA GLU A 9 6.04 -15.30 7.62
C GLU A 9 6.91 -15.23 6.37
N VAL A 10 6.93 -14.10 5.68
CA VAL A 10 7.71 -13.88 4.45
C VAL A 10 9.20 -14.00 4.73
N THR A 11 9.72 -13.35 5.76
CA THR A 11 11.17 -13.35 6.09
C THR A 11 11.65 -14.70 6.59
N SER A 12 10.77 -15.52 7.18
CA SER A 12 11.11 -16.90 7.54
C SER A 12 11.13 -17.84 6.33
N ALA A 13 10.26 -17.63 5.36
CA ALA A 13 10.13 -18.48 4.17
C ALA A 13 11.11 -18.14 3.04
N MET A 14 11.54 -16.88 2.94
CA MET A 14 12.34 -16.35 1.84
C MET A 14 13.63 -15.66 2.34
N GLU A 15 14.59 -15.49 1.43
CA GLU A 15 15.71 -14.58 1.63
C GLU A 15 15.29 -13.19 1.16
N CYS A 16 15.18 -12.23 2.09
CA CYS A 16 14.66 -10.92 1.77
C CYS A 16 15.76 -9.86 1.79
N SER A 17 15.62 -8.85 0.92
CA SER A 17 16.39 -7.62 1.06
C SER A 17 16.01 -6.91 2.36
N LYS A 18 16.81 -5.92 2.77
CA LYS A 18 16.36 -4.91 3.71
C LYS A 18 15.13 -4.17 3.15
N ALA A 19 14.36 -3.57 4.05
CA ALA A 19 13.31 -2.66 3.66
C ALA A 19 13.88 -1.47 2.86
N TYR A 20 13.24 -1.13 1.76
CA TYR A 20 13.64 0.01 0.93
C TYR A 20 12.53 1.06 0.81
N CYS A 21 11.32 0.71 1.18
CA CYS A 21 10.14 1.56 1.01
C CYS A 21 9.11 1.28 2.10
N ASN A 22 8.53 2.35 2.66
CA ASN A 22 7.37 2.27 3.53
C ASN A 22 6.10 2.15 2.69
N ASN A 23 5.10 1.46 3.23
CA ASN A 23 3.75 1.39 2.73
C ASN A 23 2.76 1.39 3.90
N ALA A 24 1.49 1.56 3.59
CA ALA A 24 0.39 1.39 4.53
C ALA A 24 -0.84 0.95 3.76
N GLN A 25 -1.73 0.23 4.41
CA GLN A 25 -3.09 0.04 3.95
C GLN A 25 -3.89 1.26 4.37
N ILE A 26 -4.45 2.00 3.40
CA ILE A 26 -5.17 3.24 3.67
C ILE A 26 -6.61 3.16 3.19
N VAL A 27 -7.47 3.90 3.88
CA VAL A 27 -8.90 3.97 3.57
C VAL A 27 -9.15 5.05 2.54
N ILE A 28 -9.84 4.69 1.47
CA ILE A 28 -10.31 5.58 0.40
C ILE A 28 -11.82 5.73 0.52
N VAL A 29 -12.28 6.98 0.47
CA VAL A 29 -13.70 7.35 0.53
C VAL A 29 -14.03 8.45 -0.48
N PRO A 30 -15.30 8.72 -0.78
CA PRO A 30 -15.71 9.93 -1.49
C PRO A 30 -15.20 11.19 -0.78
N ALA A 31 -14.63 12.13 -1.54
CA ALA A 31 -13.97 13.32 -0.98
C ALA A 31 -14.93 14.21 -0.17
N ASP A 32 -16.21 14.25 -0.54
CA ASP A 32 -17.24 15.00 0.15
C ASP A 32 -17.67 14.41 1.52
N LYS A 33 -17.24 13.17 1.80
CA LYS A 33 -17.52 12.46 3.06
C LYS A 33 -16.28 12.27 3.94
N ALA A 34 -15.12 12.69 3.51
CA ALA A 34 -13.84 12.40 4.17
C ALA A 34 -13.81 12.83 5.65
N ASP A 35 -14.39 13.97 5.97
CA ASP A 35 -14.42 14.51 7.35
C ASP A 35 -15.17 13.62 8.35
N GLN A 36 -16.00 12.70 7.85
CA GLN A 36 -16.80 11.78 8.67
C GLN A 36 -16.02 10.52 9.09
N TYR A 37 -14.91 10.22 8.41
CA TYR A 37 -14.19 8.94 8.50
C TYR A 37 -12.71 9.15 8.87
N GLN A 38 -12.48 9.72 10.07
CA GLN A 38 -11.15 10.12 10.55
C GLN A 38 -10.56 9.16 11.60
N ASP A 39 -11.32 8.15 12.03
CA ASP A 39 -10.88 7.12 12.97
C ASP A 39 -11.52 5.77 12.64
N VAL A 40 -11.01 4.68 13.24
CA VAL A 40 -11.48 3.31 12.98
C VAL A 40 -12.94 3.11 13.43
N ASP A 41 -13.37 3.80 14.48
CA ASP A 41 -14.73 3.64 14.98
C ASP A 41 -15.78 4.18 14.00
N SER A 42 -15.44 5.22 13.26
CA SER A 42 -16.30 5.81 12.21
C SER A 42 -16.45 4.93 10.97
N LEU A 43 -15.64 3.89 10.83
CA LEU A 43 -15.66 2.99 9.68
C LEU A 43 -16.63 1.81 9.81
N LYS A 44 -17.16 1.55 11.02
CA LYS A 44 -17.86 0.30 11.35
C LYS A 44 -19.13 0.02 10.57
N ASP A 45 -19.77 1.05 10.09
CA ASP A 45 -21.05 0.95 9.35
C ASP A 45 -20.83 0.98 7.82
N LEU A 46 -19.56 0.98 7.34
CA LEU A 46 -19.22 1.04 5.94
C LEU A 46 -19.01 -0.36 5.35
N THR A 47 -19.37 -0.52 4.07
CA THR A 47 -18.99 -1.68 3.25
C THR A 47 -17.77 -1.34 2.43
N PHE A 48 -16.70 -2.14 2.58
CA PHE A 48 -15.42 -1.93 1.92
C PHE A 48 -15.26 -2.76 0.66
N ALA A 49 -14.65 -2.20 -0.39
CA ALA A 49 -14.07 -2.97 -1.48
C ALA A 49 -12.59 -3.21 -1.18
N VAL A 50 -12.12 -4.47 -1.31
CA VAL A 50 -10.72 -4.86 -1.09
C VAL A 50 -10.25 -5.87 -2.12
N GLU A 51 -8.97 -5.89 -2.45
CA GLU A 51 -8.42 -6.95 -3.29
C GLU A 51 -8.33 -8.25 -2.52
N ALA A 52 -8.87 -9.34 -3.11
CA ALA A 52 -8.86 -10.65 -2.51
C ALA A 52 -7.43 -11.18 -2.27
N GLY A 53 -7.12 -11.62 -1.05
CA GLY A 53 -5.80 -12.12 -0.65
C GLY A 53 -4.76 -11.02 -0.41
N SER A 54 -5.17 -9.76 -0.34
CA SER A 54 -4.27 -8.63 -0.06
C SER A 54 -4.12 -8.36 1.44
N ALA A 55 -3.09 -7.58 1.79
CA ALA A 55 -2.93 -7.05 3.15
C ALA A 55 -4.12 -6.16 3.55
N GLY A 56 -4.76 -5.47 2.60
CA GLY A 56 -5.98 -4.71 2.84
C GLY A 56 -7.16 -5.58 3.26
N GLU A 57 -7.33 -6.75 2.65
CA GLU A 57 -8.34 -7.72 3.06
C GLU A 57 -8.09 -8.24 4.49
N ASP A 58 -6.84 -8.48 4.85
CA ASP A 58 -6.49 -8.93 6.20
C ASP A 58 -6.79 -7.83 7.23
N GLN A 59 -6.52 -6.56 6.92
CA GLN A 59 -6.83 -5.44 7.81
C GLN A 59 -8.34 -5.28 8.06
N VAL A 60 -9.18 -5.35 7.03
CA VAL A 60 -10.64 -5.23 7.23
C VAL A 60 -11.20 -6.42 8.01
N LYS A 61 -10.66 -7.63 7.82
CA LYS A 61 -11.01 -8.82 8.63
C LYS A 61 -10.63 -8.66 10.10
N GLU A 62 -9.40 -8.20 10.36
CA GLU A 62 -8.90 -8.00 11.72
C GLU A 62 -9.74 -6.96 12.49
N LEU A 63 -10.18 -5.91 11.79
CA LEU A 63 -11.03 -4.87 12.35
C LEU A 63 -12.53 -5.25 12.40
N GLY A 64 -12.91 -6.39 11.82
CA GLY A 64 -14.30 -6.86 11.78
C GLY A 64 -15.21 -5.99 10.93
N LEU A 65 -14.68 -5.36 9.87
CA LEU A 65 -15.43 -4.51 8.95
C LEU A 65 -16.09 -5.34 7.84
N ASP A 66 -17.26 -4.91 7.37
CA ASP A 66 -17.93 -5.53 6.23
C ASP A 66 -17.19 -5.21 4.92
N TYR A 67 -16.97 -6.23 4.07
CA TYR A 67 -16.25 -6.02 2.82
C TYR A 67 -16.71 -6.94 1.67
N THR A 68 -16.44 -6.47 0.45
CA THR A 68 -16.59 -7.21 -0.80
C THR A 68 -15.23 -7.40 -1.46
N PRO A 69 -14.76 -8.65 -1.65
CA PRO A 69 -13.49 -8.90 -2.31
C PRO A 69 -13.61 -8.69 -3.83
N VAL A 70 -12.63 -8.01 -4.42
CA VAL A 70 -12.47 -7.82 -5.87
C VAL A 70 -11.15 -8.42 -6.36
N LYS A 71 -10.90 -8.39 -7.68
CA LYS A 71 -9.74 -9.06 -8.29
C LYS A 71 -8.46 -8.25 -8.21
N ALA A 72 -8.55 -6.92 -8.22
CA ALA A 72 -7.39 -6.04 -8.21
C ALA A 72 -7.70 -4.76 -7.40
N GLN A 73 -6.67 -4.14 -6.84
CA GLN A 73 -6.84 -2.90 -6.07
C GLN A 73 -7.49 -1.77 -6.90
N ALA A 74 -7.18 -1.68 -8.20
CA ALA A 74 -7.81 -0.69 -9.07
C ALA A 74 -9.34 -0.88 -9.21
N ASP A 75 -9.83 -2.11 -9.10
CA ASP A 75 -11.27 -2.41 -9.15
C ASP A 75 -11.97 -1.85 -7.91
N THR A 76 -11.31 -1.79 -6.75
CA THR A 76 -11.88 -1.24 -5.52
C THR A 76 -12.28 0.22 -5.67
N LEU A 77 -11.45 1.01 -6.36
CA LEU A 77 -11.73 2.42 -6.62
C LEU A 77 -12.95 2.60 -7.54
N THR A 78 -13.13 1.66 -8.46
CA THR A 78 -14.31 1.63 -9.35
C THR A 78 -15.59 1.36 -8.56
N GLU A 79 -15.56 0.43 -7.58
CA GLU A 79 -16.69 0.12 -6.70
C GLU A 79 -17.11 1.34 -5.86
N VAL A 80 -16.12 2.04 -5.27
CA VAL A 80 -16.42 3.26 -4.48
C VAL A 80 -16.98 4.36 -5.38
N LYS A 81 -16.38 4.58 -6.55
CA LYS A 81 -16.85 5.60 -7.50
C LYS A 81 -18.25 5.31 -8.03
N ALA A 82 -18.59 4.04 -8.21
CA ALA A 82 -19.93 3.60 -8.63
C ALA A 82 -20.96 3.63 -7.49
N GLY A 83 -20.52 3.77 -6.22
CA GLY A 83 -21.38 3.72 -5.04
C GLY A 83 -21.87 2.33 -4.68
N THR A 84 -21.20 1.27 -5.17
CA THR A 84 -21.48 -0.13 -4.83
C THR A 84 -20.77 -0.57 -3.55
N SER A 85 -19.72 0.15 -3.17
CA SER A 85 -19.08 0.10 -1.85
C SER A 85 -18.94 1.54 -1.30
N ASP A 86 -18.96 1.68 0.02
CA ASP A 86 -18.84 2.99 0.67
C ASP A 86 -17.39 3.47 0.72
N ALA A 87 -16.46 2.53 0.86
CA ALA A 87 -15.03 2.78 1.01
C ALA A 87 -14.20 1.67 0.34
N ALA A 88 -12.90 1.91 0.22
CA ALA A 88 -11.93 0.90 -0.20
C ALA A 88 -10.71 0.90 0.72
N VAL A 89 -9.98 -0.22 0.75
CA VAL A 89 -8.63 -0.29 1.34
C VAL A 89 -7.65 -0.68 0.25
N ILE A 90 -6.62 0.15 0.07
CA ILE A 90 -5.55 -0.06 -0.91
C ILE A 90 -4.19 0.37 -0.35
N ASP A 91 -3.14 0.01 -1.05
CA ASP A 91 -1.77 0.47 -0.78
C ASP A 91 -1.65 1.99 -0.90
N SER A 92 -1.00 2.64 0.05
CA SER A 92 -0.78 4.09 0.05
C SER A 92 -0.02 4.58 -1.18
N LEU A 93 0.93 3.80 -1.69
CA LEU A 93 1.67 4.12 -2.92
C LEU A 93 0.77 4.06 -4.15
N MET A 94 -0.17 3.13 -4.19
CA MET A 94 -1.15 3.05 -5.27
C MET A 94 -2.15 4.20 -5.20
N ALA A 95 -2.62 4.54 -4.00
CA ALA A 95 -3.48 5.70 -3.81
C ALA A 95 -2.83 7.00 -4.28
N ALA A 96 -1.56 7.23 -3.94
CA ALA A 96 -0.81 8.40 -4.39
C ALA A 96 -0.75 8.55 -5.91
N ALA A 97 -0.77 7.42 -6.64
CA ALA A 97 -0.73 7.42 -8.11
C ALA A 97 -2.11 7.55 -8.78
N MET A 98 -3.19 7.13 -8.10
CA MET A 98 -4.49 6.95 -8.74
C MET A 98 -5.61 7.85 -8.19
N VAL A 99 -5.47 8.35 -6.95
CA VAL A 99 -6.53 9.06 -6.22
C VAL A 99 -6.19 10.53 -6.06
N GLY A 100 -7.18 11.40 -6.20
CA GLY A 100 -7.05 12.84 -6.01
C GLY A 100 -7.05 13.65 -7.30
N GLU A 101 -6.87 14.95 -7.16
CA GLU A 101 -6.96 15.92 -8.26
C GLU A 101 -6.00 15.56 -9.41
N GLY A 102 -6.47 15.66 -10.64
CA GLY A 102 -5.72 15.35 -11.86
C GLY A 102 -5.68 13.85 -12.23
N THR A 103 -6.31 12.98 -11.44
CA THR A 103 -6.40 11.54 -11.70
C THR A 103 -7.81 11.13 -12.20
N GLY A 104 -7.95 9.85 -12.54
CA GLY A 104 -9.26 9.27 -12.88
C GLY A 104 -10.25 9.19 -11.71
N TYR A 105 -9.76 9.40 -10.48
CA TYR A 105 -10.50 9.33 -9.21
C TYR A 105 -10.34 10.61 -8.40
N ALA A 106 -10.54 11.77 -9.06
CA ALA A 106 -10.47 13.09 -8.43
C ALA A 106 -11.57 13.35 -7.39
N ASP A 107 -12.63 12.59 -7.45
CA ASP A 107 -13.79 12.60 -6.53
C ASP A 107 -13.59 11.70 -5.30
N LEU A 108 -12.47 10.99 -5.24
CA LEU A 108 -12.07 10.18 -4.09
C LEU A 108 -10.88 10.81 -3.35
N THR A 109 -10.75 10.46 -2.08
CA THR A 109 -9.60 10.85 -1.25
C THR A 109 -9.29 9.75 -0.23
N TYR A 110 -8.13 9.83 0.40
CA TYR A 110 -7.78 8.96 1.53
C TYR A 110 -8.04 9.67 2.86
N THR A 111 -8.29 8.90 3.90
CA THR A 111 -8.52 9.41 5.27
C THR A 111 -7.48 8.87 6.25
N ILE A 112 -7.60 7.63 6.70
CA ILE A 112 -6.71 7.06 7.71
C ILE A 112 -5.89 5.90 7.15
N GLY A 113 -4.70 5.70 7.74
CA GLY A 113 -3.91 4.48 7.58
C GLY A 113 -4.32 3.45 8.62
N LEU A 114 -4.51 2.22 8.21
CA LEU A 114 -4.89 1.10 9.09
C LEU A 114 -3.66 0.43 9.70
N ASN A 115 -2.53 0.47 9.03
CA ASN A 115 -1.27 -0.13 9.48
C ASN A 115 -0.06 0.67 8.97
N SER A 116 1.13 0.16 9.28
CA SER A 116 2.40 0.58 8.67
C SER A 116 3.16 -0.67 8.24
N GLU A 117 3.63 -0.69 7.02
CA GLU A 117 4.31 -1.79 6.37
C GLU A 117 5.66 -1.35 5.82
N GLU A 118 6.58 -2.31 5.70
CA GLU A 118 7.84 -2.12 5.01
C GLU A 118 7.93 -3.08 3.81
N TYR A 119 8.31 -2.56 2.65
CA TYR A 119 8.53 -3.36 1.46
C TYR A 119 9.98 -3.75 1.30
N GLY A 120 10.18 -5.03 1.03
CA GLY A 120 11.44 -5.59 0.58
C GLY A 120 11.27 -6.39 -0.70
N VAL A 121 12.35 -6.99 -1.17
CA VAL A 121 12.37 -7.89 -2.32
C VAL A 121 12.72 -9.29 -1.84
N GLY A 122 11.81 -10.23 -2.12
CA GLY A 122 11.97 -11.64 -1.78
C GLY A 122 12.70 -12.43 -2.86
N PHE A 123 13.59 -13.32 -2.41
CA PHE A 123 14.32 -14.30 -3.21
C PHE A 123 14.11 -15.68 -2.59
N ARG A 124 14.46 -16.73 -3.33
CA ARG A 124 14.44 -18.07 -2.73
C ARG A 124 15.43 -18.14 -1.55
N LYS A 125 15.11 -18.89 -0.54
CA LYS A 125 15.93 -19.07 0.66
C LYS A 125 17.37 -19.49 0.33
N GLY A 126 18.34 -18.83 0.96
CA GLY A 126 19.76 -19.03 0.73
C GLY A 126 20.32 -18.38 -0.54
N SER A 127 19.57 -17.48 -1.17
CA SER A 127 20.07 -16.69 -2.32
C SER A 127 21.01 -15.59 -1.87
N ASP A 128 22.12 -15.40 -2.56
CA ASP A 128 23.08 -14.29 -2.39
C ASP A 128 22.57 -12.98 -3.01
N LEU A 129 21.50 -13.03 -3.81
CA LEU A 129 20.93 -11.86 -4.49
C LEU A 129 20.35 -10.84 -3.52
N ALA A 130 19.89 -11.27 -2.34
CA ALA A 130 19.40 -10.34 -1.33
C ALA A 130 20.52 -9.41 -0.83
N ALA A 131 21.70 -9.97 -0.56
CA ALA A 131 22.87 -9.19 -0.16
C ALA A 131 23.33 -8.24 -1.28
N ALA A 132 23.43 -8.75 -2.50
CA ALA A 132 23.81 -7.94 -3.67
C ALA A 132 22.82 -6.78 -3.92
N LEU A 133 21.51 -7.02 -3.72
CA LEU A 133 20.50 -5.97 -3.84
C LEU A 133 20.60 -4.94 -2.71
N ASN A 134 20.91 -5.35 -1.48
CA ASN A 134 21.15 -4.42 -0.39
C ASN A 134 22.34 -3.49 -0.65
N ASP A 135 23.42 -4.04 -1.19
CA ASP A 135 24.60 -3.24 -1.61
C ASP A 135 24.23 -2.24 -2.74
N PHE A 136 23.41 -2.69 -3.69
CA PHE A 136 22.88 -1.82 -4.74
C PHE A 136 22.03 -0.69 -4.17
N PHE A 137 21.09 -0.99 -3.28
CA PHE A 137 20.26 0.03 -2.63
C PHE A 137 21.10 1.05 -1.84
N ALA A 138 22.07 0.57 -1.05
CA ALA A 138 22.96 1.45 -0.28
C ALA A 138 23.77 2.39 -1.19
N ASN A 139 24.30 1.90 -2.30
CA ASN A 139 25.04 2.69 -3.27
C ASN A 139 24.13 3.70 -3.98
N SER A 140 22.95 3.28 -4.44
CA SER A 140 21.98 4.13 -5.13
C SER A 140 21.37 5.20 -4.20
N TYR A 141 21.23 4.92 -2.92
CA TYR A 141 20.83 5.90 -1.93
C TYR A 141 21.94 6.95 -1.71
N LYS A 142 23.19 6.47 -1.59
CA LYS A 142 24.37 7.31 -1.34
C LYS A 142 24.69 8.25 -2.53
N ASP A 143 24.56 7.77 -3.76
CA ASP A 143 24.82 8.59 -4.96
C ASP A 143 23.61 9.46 -5.37
N GLY A 144 22.46 9.31 -4.71
CA GLY A 144 21.24 10.07 -4.93
C GLY A 144 20.34 9.55 -6.04
N SER A 145 20.75 8.54 -6.81
CA SER A 145 19.98 8.03 -7.94
C SER A 145 18.65 7.40 -7.52
N MET A 146 18.58 6.77 -6.33
CA MET A 146 17.34 6.25 -5.79
C MET A 146 16.33 7.36 -5.50
N LEU A 147 16.77 8.47 -4.88
CA LEU A 147 15.90 9.60 -4.56
C LEU A 147 15.45 10.34 -5.82
N GLU A 148 16.34 10.54 -6.78
CA GLU A 148 15.99 11.14 -8.09
C GLU A 148 14.92 10.30 -8.81
N CYS A 149 15.07 8.99 -8.80
CA CYS A 149 14.06 8.08 -9.35
C CYS A 149 12.73 8.19 -8.60
N ALA A 150 12.77 8.22 -7.26
CA ALA A 150 11.57 8.32 -6.44
C ALA A 150 10.83 9.66 -6.64
N GLU A 151 11.55 10.76 -6.75
CA GLU A 151 10.98 12.09 -7.06
C GLU A 151 10.27 12.11 -8.42
N LYS A 152 10.88 11.48 -9.42
CA LYS A 152 10.28 11.36 -10.76
C LYS A 152 8.90 10.71 -10.73
N TYR A 153 8.67 9.78 -9.80
CA TYR A 153 7.41 9.03 -9.66
C TYR A 153 6.56 9.49 -8.44
N GLY A 154 6.97 10.56 -7.73
CA GLY A 154 6.20 11.11 -6.62
C GLY A 154 6.18 10.26 -5.35
N VAL A 155 7.12 9.33 -5.19
CA VAL A 155 7.16 8.36 -4.07
C VAL A 155 8.34 8.58 -3.11
N GLN A 156 9.01 9.72 -3.21
CA GLN A 156 10.22 10.01 -2.42
C GLN A 156 9.98 9.97 -0.90
N ALA A 157 8.79 10.34 -0.43
CA ALA A 157 8.44 10.31 0.99
C ALA A 157 8.35 8.88 1.56
N ALA A 158 8.20 7.88 0.71
CA ALA A 158 8.11 6.48 1.12
C ALA A 158 9.46 5.76 1.15
N ILE A 159 10.53 6.35 0.60
CA ILE A 159 11.86 5.71 0.53
C ILE A 159 12.49 5.67 1.92
N ILE A 160 13.01 4.50 2.29
CA ILE A 160 13.73 4.27 3.53
C ILE A 160 15.24 4.48 3.27
N ALA A 161 15.90 5.22 4.14
CA ALA A 161 17.35 5.40 4.14
C ALA A 161 18.08 4.05 4.25
N GLN A 162 19.16 3.87 3.45
CA GLN A 162 19.90 2.61 3.36
C GLN A 162 21.26 2.68 4.08
#